data_8ea04eab13913d600a0d72352d6be253
#
_entry.id   8ea04eab13913d600a0d72352d6be253
#
_cell.length_a   1.000
_cell.length_b   1.000
_cell.length_c   1.000
_cell.angle_alpha   90.00
_cell.angle_beta   90.00
_cell.angle_gamma   90.00
#
_symmetry.space_group_name_H-M   'P 1'
#
loop_
_entity.id
_entity.type
_entity.pdbx_description
1 polymer ?
#
loop_
_entity_poly.entity_id
_entity_poly.type
_entity_poly.pdbx_seq_one_letter_code
_entity_poly.pdbx_strand_id
1 'polypeptide(L)'
;MRKFDLVKESNSLMTNNIINLITSIHEYKGKQALYIEAKPDILSSLLSIARIQSTTSSNKIEGIYTTAQRTKEIINNKAKPQNRNEEEIAGYRDVLSTIHESYDYIDIKSNVILQLHRDLYKYSGLNYGGKYKDSQNYIEETLEDGTKKTRFTPLSPVETPIAMEELCNSYNDIINKGEIDPLFIIPIFILDFVSIHPFNDGNGRMSRLLTLLLLYKSGYLVGKYISIEKFIEETKETYYDSLEKSSINWLNNKNNYSYFVEYYLGIILSAYKEFSSRVDYITNKKMTAIDRICFLFTKSVSPINKSYLMEKCPDISETTIERSLNTLLNDHKIKKISGGRFTEYKWIE
;
A
#
# COMPACT_ATOMS: atom_id res chain seq x y z
N MET A 1 27.60 15.80 0.48
CA MET A 1 26.16 15.77 0.16
C MET A 1 25.82 14.40 -0.43
N ARG A 2 24.70 13.80 -0.08
CA ARG A 2 24.17 12.56 -0.66
C ARG A 2 24.06 12.71 -2.18
N LYS A 3 24.48 11.71 -2.97
CA LYS A 3 24.29 11.66 -4.42
C LYS A 3 23.22 10.61 -4.76
N PHE A 4 22.32 10.96 -5.67
CA PHE A 4 21.24 10.08 -6.11
C PHE A 4 21.59 9.45 -7.48
N ASP A 5 22.54 8.51 -7.48
CA ASP A 5 22.95 7.75 -8.67
C ASP A 5 22.10 6.48 -8.81
N LEU A 6 20.84 6.66 -9.23
CA LEU A 6 19.89 5.56 -9.33
C LEU A 6 20.29 4.50 -10.36
N VAL A 7 21.10 4.84 -11.37
CA VAL A 7 21.64 3.88 -12.36
C VAL A 7 22.61 2.92 -11.69
N LYS A 8 23.58 3.47 -10.95
CA LYS A 8 24.57 2.66 -10.22
C LYS A 8 23.88 1.77 -9.20
N GLU A 9 22.95 2.33 -8.44
CA GLU A 9 22.25 1.59 -7.39
C GLU A 9 21.38 0.46 -7.98
N SER A 10 20.68 0.70 -9.10
CA SER A 10 19.89 -0.35 -9.76
C SER A 10 20.75 -1.50 -10.29
N ASN A 11 21.93 -1.20 -10.84
CA ASN A 11 22.86 -2.22 -11.29
C ASN A 11 23.32 -3.15 -10.15
N SER A 12 23.47 -2.61 -8.94
CA SER A 12 23.84 -3.40 -7.76
C SER A 12 22.75 -4.36 -7.29
N LEU A 13 21.50 -4.15 -7.73
CA LEU A 13 20.33 -4.92 -7.36
C LEU A 13 20.01 -6.09 -8.31
N MET A 14 20.80 -6.33 -9.34
CA MET A 14 20.57 -7.40 -10.31
C MET A 14 20.94 -8.78 -9.74
N THR A 15 20.18 -9.20 -8.71
CA THR A 15 20.28 -10.55 -8.12
C THR A 15 19.21 -11.46 -8.72
N ASN A 16 19.46 -12.78 -8.71
CA ASN A 16 18.49 -13.76 -9.19
C ASN A 16 17.13 -13.63 -8.49
N ASN A 17 17.13 -13.33 -7.18
CA ASN A 17 15.89 -13.15 -6.42
C ASN A 17 15.07 -11.95 -6.92
N ILE A 18 15.70 -10.79 -7.05
CA ILE A 18 15.04 -9.56 -7.53
C ILE A 18 14.56 -9.73 -8.97
N ILE A 19 15.37 -10.31 -9.85
CA ILE A 19 14.99 -10.58 -11.24
C ILE A 19 13.76 -11.51 -11.30
N ASN A 20 13.72 -12.56 -10.50
CA ASN A 20 12.57 -13.47 -10.44
C ASN A 20 11.29 -12.77 -9.95
N LEU A 21 11.40 -11.88 -8.95
CA LEU A 21 10.28 -11.08 -8.47
C LEU A 21 9.75 -10.16 -9.58
N ILE A 22 10.63 -9.43 -10.26
CA ILE A 22 10.27 -8.52 -11.36
C ILE A 22 9.63 -9.29 -12.52
N THR A 23 10.21 -10.41 -12.93
CA THR A 23 9.65 -11.26 -14.00
C THR A 23 8.24 -11.74 -13.64
N SER A 24 8.03 -12.19 -12.41
CA SER A 24 6.72 -12.60 -11.93
C SER A 24 5.71 -11.44 -11.91
N ILE A 25 6.12 -10.24 -11.49
CA ILE A 25 5.26 -9.06 -11.50
C ILE A 25 4.87 -8.71 -12.94
N HIS A 26 5.79 -8.76 -13.90
CA HIS A 26 5.49 -8.52 -15.33
C HIS A 26 4.48 -9.52 -15.89
N GLU A 27 4.61 -10.81 -15.56
CA GLU A 27 3.65 -11.82 -15.96
C GLU A 27 2.24 -11.49 -15.44
N TYR A 28 2.11 -11.16 -14.17
CA TYR A 28 0.83 -10.77 -13.59
C TYR A 28 0.30 -9.43 -14.12
N LYS A 29 1.18 -8.47 -14.42
CA LYS A 29 0.79 -7.21 -15.07
C LYS A 29 0.16 -7.46 -16.44
N GLY A 30 0.73 -8.37 -17.24
CA GLY A 30 0.14 -8.79 -18.51
C GLY A 30 -1.25 -9.41 -18.34
N LYS A 31 -1.43 -10.29 -17.36
CA LYS A 31 -2.75 -10.86 -17.03
C LYS A 31 -3.75 -9.78 -16.57
N GLN A 32 -3.31 -8.81 -15.76
CA GLN A 32 -4.16 -7.72 -15.30
C GLN A 32 -4.74 -6.90 -16.45
N ALA A 33 -3.96 -6.61 -17.49
CA ALA A 33 -4.43 -5.86 -18.65
C ALA A 33 -5.65 -6.53 -19.31
N LEU A 34 -5.62 -7.85 -19.48
CA LEU A 34 -6.74 -8.63 -20.01
C LEU A 34 -7.99 -8.55 -19.13
N TYR A 35 -7.83 -8.55 -17.81
CA TYR A 35 -8.95 -8.45 -16.88
C TYR A 35 -9.59 -7.06 -16.88
N ILE A 36 -8.78 -6.00 -16.99
CA ILE A 36 -9.26 -4.60 -17.04
C ILE A 36 -10.18 -4.38 -18.24
N GLU A 37 -9.81 -4.91 -19.40
CA GLU A 37 -10.63 -4.81 -20.61
C GLU A 37 -11.94 -5.62 -20.55
N ALA A 38 -11.88 -6.81 -19.93
CA ALA A 38 -12.98 -7.76 -20.00
C ALA A 38 -14.05 -7.59 -18.90
N LYS A 39 -13.78 -6.91 -17.77
CA LYS A 39 -14.59 -7.00 -16.55
C LYS A 39 -14.76 -5.69 -15.76
N PRO A 40 -15.29 -4.61 -16.35
CA PRO A 40 -15.38 -3.29 -15.69
C PRO A 40 -16.23 -3.29 -14.40
N ASP A 41 -17.32 -4.08 -14.35
CA ASP A 41 -18.23 -4.11 -13.18
C ASP A 41 -17.55 -4.71 -11.94
N ILE A 42 -16.74 -5.75 -12.14
CA ILE A 42 -15.98 -6.39 -11.08
C ILE A 42 -14.92 -5.41 -10.53
N LEU A 43 -14.25 -4.74 -11.42
CA LEU A 43 -13.19 -3.79 -11.07
C LEU A 43 -13.71 -2.60 -10.29
N SER A 44 -14.92 -2.13 -10.54
CA SER A 44 -15.53 -1.02 -9.77
C SER A 44 -15.71 -1.39 -8.30
N SER A 45 -16.14 -2.61 -8.01
CA SER A 45 -16.28 -3.11 -6.63
C SER A 45 -14.92 -3.25 -5.94
N LEU A 46 -13.91 -3.81 -6.63
CA LEU A 46 -12.56 -3.94 -6.09
C LEU A 46 -11.94 -2.58 -5.81
N LEU A 47 -12.10 -1.60 -6.71
CA LEU A 47 -11.63 -0.23 -6.54
C LEU A 47 -12.20 0.43 -5.29
N SER A 48 -13.52 0.31 -5.07
CA SER A 48 -14.18 0.86 -3.86
C SER A 48 -13.61 0.26 -2.58
N ILE A 49 -13.40 -1.06 -2.54
CA ILE A 49 -12.85 -1.76 -1.38
C ILE A 49 -11.39 -1.36 -1.16
N ALA A 50 -10.58 -1.35 -2.22
CA ALA A 50 -9.17 -0.98 -2.14
C ALA A 50 -9.00 0.45 -1.59
N ARG A 51 -9.82 1.42 -2.03
CA ARG A 51 -9.79 2.79 -1.49
C ARG A 51 -10.04 2.84 0.02
N ILE A 52 -11.02 2.09 0.51
CA ILE A 52 -11.30 2.02 1.94
C ILE A 52 -10.11 1.39 2.68
N GLN A 53 -9.60 0.27 2.20
CA GLN A 53 -8.48 -0.43 2.81
C GLN A 53 -7.21 0.42 2.80
N SER A 54 -6.83 1.01 1.66
CA SER A 54 -5.65 1.86 1.52
C SER A 54 -5.68 3.05 2.46
N THR A 55 -6.82 3.77 2.49
CA THR A 55 -6.98 4.91 3.40
C THR A 55 -6.90 4.48 4.87
N THR A 56 -7.55 3.37 5.23
CA THR A 56 -7.56 2.88 6.61
C THR A 56 -6.19 2.40 7.03
N SER A 57 -5.56 1.52 6.26
CA SER A 57 -4.30 0.87 6.60
C SER A 57 -3.14 1.85 6.65
N SER A 58 -3.04 2.77 5.66
CA SER A 58 -1.97 3.77 5.66
C SER A 58 -2.01 4.70 6.88
N ASN A 59 -3.20 5.12 7.31
CA ASN A 59 -3.34 5.93 8.52
C ASN A 59 -3.09 5.11 9.79
N LYS A 60 -3.53 3.86 9.84
CA LYS A 60 -3.37 2.97 11.00
C LYS A 60 -1.90 2.59 11.24
N ILE A 61 -1.07 2.48 10.21
CA ILE A 61 0.38 2.31 10.34
C ILE A 61 0.99 3.44 11.19
N GLU A 62 0.49 4.67 11.04
CA GLU A 62 0.92 5.87 11.79
C GLU A 62 0.17 6.06 13.12
N GLY A 63 -0.66 5.11 13.53
CA GLY A 63 -1.45 5.23 14.77
C GLY A 63 -2.67 6.13 14.65
N ILE A 64 -3.08 6.51 13.44
CA ILE A 64 -4.23 7.37 13.15
C ILE A 64 -5.44 6.49 12.81
N TYR A 65 -6.47 6.50 13.64
CA TYR A 65 -7.66 5.67 13.46
C TYR A 65 -8.91 6.30 14.08
N THR A 66 -10.06 5.86 13.59
CA THR A 66 -11.39 6.11 14.14
C THR A 66 -12.22 4.84 14.04
N THR A 67 -13.51 4.87 14.38
CA THR A 67 -14.37 3.68 14.26
C THR A 67 -14.53 3.25 12.81
N ALA A 68 -14.75 1.95 12.57
CA ALA A 68 -14.94 1.41 11.22
C ALA A 68 -16.11 2.07 10.47
N GLN A 69 -17.18 2.41 11.18
CA GLN A 69 -18.32 3.12 10.60
C GLN A 69 -17.93 4.54 10.17
N ARG A 70 -17.30 5.32 11.07
CA ARG A 70 -16.83 6.67 10.77
C ARG A 70 -15.84 6.70 9.61
N THR A 71 -14.90 5.74 9.60
CA THR A 71 -13.96 5.58 8.49
C THR A 71 -14.69 5.44 7.15
N LYS A 72 -15.68 4.53 7.06
CA LYS A 72 -16.47 4.35 5.83
C LYS A 72 -17.26 5.60 5.45
N GLU A 73 -17.86 6.29 6.40
CA GLU A 73 -18.61 7.52 6.16
C GLU A 73 -17.72 8.64 5.62
N ILE A 74 -16.53 8.82 6.21
CA ILE A 74 -15.56 9.82 5.77
C ILE A 74 -15.04 9.48 4.37
N ILE A 75 -14.64 8.24 4.12
CA ILE A 75 -14.09 7.82 2.83
C ILE A 75 -15.13 7.95 1.71
N ASN A 76 -16.40 7.71 2.01
CA ASN A 76 -17.50 7.86 1.05
C ASN A 76 -18.08 9.30 1.00
N ASN A 77 -17.45 10.28 1.61
CA ASN A 77 -17.93 11.68 1.71
C ASN A 77 -19.31 11.85 2.35
N LYS A 78 -19.73 10.88 3.20
CA LYS A 78 -21.04 10.92 3.90
C LYS A 78 -20.98 11.63 5.25
N ALA A 79 -19.78 11.96 5.75
CA ALA A 79 -19.59 12.67 7.00
C ALA A 79 -18.40 13.64 6.92
N LYS A 80 -18.50 14.75 7.66
CA LYS A 80 -17.38 15.67 7.88
C LYS A 80 -16.50 15.15 9.01
N PRO A 81 -15.17 15.37 8.94
CA PRO A 81 -14.26 15.08 10.04
C PRO A 81 -14.65 15.83 11.33
N GLN A 82 -14.52 15.19 12.48
CA GLN A 82 -14.87 15.72 13.79
C GLN A 82 -13.68 15.92 14.74
N ASN A 83 -12.53 15.30 14.39
CA ASN A 83 -11.30 15.38 15.18
C ASN A 83 -10.08 15.23 14.25
N ARG A 84 -8.89 15.46 14.82
CA ARG A 84 -7.62 15.41 14.09
C ARG A 84 -7.42 14.10 13.30
N ASN A 85 -7.67 12.94 13.91
CA ASN A 85 -7.51 11.66 13.21
C ASN A 85 -8.41 11.58 11.96
N GLU A 86 -9.66 12.02 12.09
CA GLU A 86 -10.61 12.03 10.97
C GLU A 86 -10.24 13.03 9.89
N GLU A 87 -9.67 14.20 10.27
CA GLU A 87 -9.13 15.19 9.34
C GLU A 87 -7.98 14.62 8.51
N GLU A 88 -7.05 13.90 9.15
CA GLU A 88 -5.92 13.26 8.51
C GLU A 88 -6.36 12.10 7.60
N ILE A 89 -7.37 11.30 8.01
CA ILE A 89 -7.99 10.26 7.17
C ILE A 89 -8.65 10.89 5.94
N ALA A 90 -9.37 12.01 6.09
CA ALA A 90 -10.01 12.71 4.99
C ALA A 90 -9.00 13.30 4.00
N GLY A 91 -7.90 13.87 4.51
CA GLY A 91 -6.80 14.37 3.67
C GLY A 91 -6.15 13.24 2.85
N TYR A 92 -5.84 12.12 3.49
CA TYR A 92 -5.28 10.95 2.78
C TYR A 92 -6.22 10.44 1.69
N ARG A 93 -7.52 10.29 2.01
CA ARG A 93 -8.56 9.91 1.03
C ARG A 93 -8.54 10.79 -0.21
N ASP A 94 -8.45 12.10 -0.02
CA ASP A 94 -8.51 13.06 -1.13
C ASP A 94 -7.26 12.97 -2.02
N VAL A 95 -6.07 12.90 -1.42
CA VAL A 95 -4.83 12.72 -2.20
C VAL A 95 -4.82 11.37 -2.92
N LEU A 96 -5.26 10.30 -2.26
CA LEU A 96 -5.41 8.98 -2.89
C LEU A 96 -6.37 9.04 -4.09
N SER A 97 -7.52 9.72 -3.96
CA SER A 97 -8.46 9.90 -5.07
C SER A 97 -7.84 10.67 -6.23
N THR A 98 -7.13 11.76 -5.93
CA THR A 98 -6.41 12.55 -6.95
C THR A 98 -5.39 11.67 -7.70
N ILE A 99 -4.63 10.85 -7.00
CA ILE A 99 -3.67 9.93 -7.63
C ILE A 99 -4.41 8.88 -8.46
N HIS A 100 -5.49 8.27 -7.95
CA HIS A 100 -6.26 7.25 -8.68
C HIS A 100 -6.86 7.78 -10.00
N GLU A 101 -7.31 9.04 -10.01
CA GLU A 101 -8.04 9.64 -11.12
C GLU A 101 -7.12 10.36 -12.12
N SER A 102 -5.97 10.91 -11.63
CA SER A 102 -5.18 11.87 -12.39
C SER A 102 -3.67 11.58 -12.42
N TYR A 103 -3.22 10.37 -12.07
CA TYR A 103 -1.78 10.03 -11.97
C TYR A 103 -1.00 10.37 -13.25
N ASP A 104 -1.57 10.26 -14.44
CA ASP A 104 -0.92 10.57 -15.71
C ASP A 104 -0.48 12.04 -15.80
N TYR A 105 -1.25 12.94 -15.19
CA TYR A 105 -1.04 14.39 -15.22
C TYR A 105 -0.26 14.93 -14.02
N ILE A 106 0.12 14.08 -13.06
CA ILE A 106 0.90 14.46 -11.89
C ILE A 106 2.39 14.29 -12.20
N ASP A 107 3.12 15.40 -12.32
CA ASP A 107 4.57 15.38 -12.49
C ASP A 107 5.29 14.94 -11.22
N ILE A 108 6.41 14.25 -11.37
CA ILE A 108 7.29 13.90 -10.24
C ILE A 108 8.30 15.04 -10.06
N LYS A 109 7.85 16.08 -9.36
CA LYS A 109 8.65 17.28 -9.05
C LYS A 109 8.52 17.63 -7.58
N SER A 110 9.55 18.22 -7.02
CA SER A 110 9.59 18.60 -5.59
C SER A 110 8.41 19.49 -5.17
N ASN A 111 8.06 20.49 -5.99
CA ASN A 111 6.92 21.38 -5.75
C ASN A 111 5.55 20.68 -5.84
N VAL A 112 5.42 19.65 -6.70
CA VAL A 112 4.18 18.85 -6.79
C VAL A 112 4.05 17.93 -5.57
N ILE A 113 5.14 17.37 -5.08
CA ILE A 113 5.16 16.60 -3.82
C ILE A 113 4.77 17.50 -2.63
N LEU A 114 5.25 18.74 -2.59
CA LEU A 114 4.79 19.73 -1.60
C LEU A 114 3.29 20.01 -1.71
N GLN A 115 2.75 20.10 -2.93
CA GLN A 115 1.31 20.28 -3.13
C GLN A 115 0.50 19.09 -2.62
N LEU A 116 0.90 17.86 -2.94
CA LEU A 116 0.25 16.66 -2.42
C LEU A 116 0.30 16.60 -0.88
N HIS A 117 1.43 17.00 -0.30
CA HIS A 117 1.57 17.09 1.16
C HIS A 117 0.66 18.19 1.76
N ARG A 118 0.50 19.34 1.09
CA ARG A 118 -0.47 20.36 1.51
C ARG A 118 -1.89 19.82 1.49
N ASP A 119 -2.24 19.06 0.45
CA ASP A 119 -3.57 18.51 0.29
C ASP A 119 -3.84 17.37 1.30
N LEU A 120 -2.81 16.65 1.74
CA LEU A 120 -2.88 15.68 2.84
C LEU A 120 -3.33 16.33 4.16
N TYR A 121 -2.96 17.59 4.38
CA TYR A 121 -3.27 18.34 5.62
C TYR A 121 -4.35 19.41 5.44
N LYS A 122 -5.08 19.40 4.32
CA LYS A 122 -6.01 20.50 3.99
C LYS A 122 -7.18 20.65 4.98
N TYR A 123 -7.51 19.59 5.72
CA TYR A 123 -8.57 19.63 6.74
C TYR A 123 -8.05 19.93 8.14
N SER A 124 -6.76 19.80 8.37
CA SER A 124 -6.13 20.10 9.64
C SER A 124 -5.80 21.59 9.73
N GLY A 125 -5.98 22.20 10.90
CA GLY A 125 -5.55 23.58 11.15
C GLY A 125 -4.03 23.78 11.24
N LEU A 126 -3.24 22.78 10.81
CA LEU A 126 -1.78 22.76 10.95
C LEU A 126 -1.09 23.52 9.81
N ASN A 127 -0.17 24.41 10.14
CA ASN A 127 0.48 25.33 9.18
C ASN A 127 1.68 24.72 8.43
N TYR A 128 2.01 23.45 8.61
CA TYR A 128 3.17 22.81 7.97
C TYR A 128 2.84 22.05 6.68
N GLY A 129 1.57 21.90 6.33
CA GLY A 129 1.17 21.30 5.06
C GLY A 129 1.78 22.01 3.86
N GLY A 130 2.46 21.27 2.98
CA GLY A 130 3.10 21.82 1.79
C GLY A 130 4.42 22.56 2.03
N LYS A 131 5.07 22.33 3.16
CA LYS A 131 6.36 22.91 3.51
C LYS A 131 7.34 21.83 3.89
N TYR A 132 8.61 22.03 3.54
CA TYR A 132 9.68 21.22 4.08
C TYR A 132 9.84 21.46 5.57
N LYS A 133 10.45 20.52 6.25
CA LYS A 133 10.78 20.61 7.68
C LYS A 133 11.66 21.84 7.96
N ASP A 134 11.40 22.49 9.06
CA ASP A 134 12.13 23.68 9.55
C ASP A 134 13.03 23.37 10.75
N SER A 135 12.87 22.18 11.32
CA SER A 135 13.65 21.67 12.44
C SER A 135 14.17 20.27 12.14
N GLN A 136 15.28 19.88 12.80
CA GLN A 136 15.82 18.53 12.67
C GLN A 136 14.84 17.53 13.24
N ASN A 137 14.47 16.54 12.43
CA ASN A 137 13.67 15.41 12.87
C ASN A 137 14.55 14.15 13.01
N TYR A 138 14.06 13.19 13.80
CA TYR A 138 14.70 11.94 14.05
C TYR A 138 13.71 10.80 13.86
N ILE A 139 14.17 9.71 13.28
CA ILE A 139 13.39 8.47 13.23
C ILE A 139 13.74 7.68 14.49
N GLU A 140 12.77 7.60 15.42
CA GLU A 140 12.95 7.03 16.74
C GLU A 140 12.20 5.71 16.88
N GLU A 141 12.74 4.83 17.70
CA GLU A 141 12.11 3.61 18.20
C GLU A 141 11.83 3.76 19.68
N THR A 142 10.65 3.35 20.11
CA THR A 142 10.35 3.23 21.53
C THR A 142 10.68 1.81 21.98
N LEU A 143 11.63 1.65 22.86
CA LEU A 143 12.04 0.38 23.43
C LEU A 143 10.98 -0.14 24.44
N GLU A 144 11.10 -1.40 24.86
CA GLU A 144 10.17 -2.03 25.82
C GLU A 144 10.10 -1.31 27.17
N ASP A 145 11.20 -0.66 27.57
CA ASP A 145 11.28 0.15 28.79
C ASP A 145 10.69 1.56 28.66
N GLY A 146 10.12 1.90 27.48
CA GLY A 146 9.56 3.21 27.18
C GLY A 146 10.59 4.27 26.78
N THR A 147 11.88 3.95 26.75
CA THR A 147 12.92 4.88 26.28
C THR A 147 12.91 5.01 24.77
N LYS A 148 13.27 6.19 24.26
CA LYS A 148 13.38 6.46 22.82
C LYS A 148 14.82 6.33 22.37
N LYS A 149 15.04 5.52 21.33
CA LYS A 149 16.33 5.37 20.65
C LYS A 149 16.23 5.91 19.23
N THR A 150 17.15 6.81 18.87
CA THR A 150 17.25 7.27 17.48
C THR A 150 17.77 6.14 16.61
N ARG A 151 16.95 5.70 15.65
CA ARG A 151 17.31 4.67 14.66
C ARG A 151 18.04 5.28 13.46
N PHE A 152 17.60 6.45 13.04
CA PHE A 152 18.15 7.13 11.87
C PHE A 152 18.03 8.65 12.01
N THR A 153 19.06 9.37 11.58
CA THR A 153 19.06 10.84 11.50
C THR A 153 18.97 11.26 10.03
N PRO A 154 17.83 11.79 9.59
CA PRO A 154 17.63 12.29 8.23
C PRO A 154 18.51 13.51 7.91
N LEU A 155 18.49 13.96 6.63
CA LEU A 155 19.15 15.19 6.21
C LEU A 155 18.68 16.39 7.05
N SER A 156 19.55 17.41 7.13
CA SER A 156 19.20 18.67 7.79
C SER A 156 18.09 19.42 7.02
N PRO A 157 17.34 20.33 7.69
CA PRO A 157 16.34 21.17 7.01
C PRO A 157 16.91 21.95 5.83
N VAL A 158 18.15 22.43 5.95
CA VAL A 158 18.81 23.23 4.89
C VAL A 158 19.13 22.39 3.65
N GLU A 159 19.51 21.12 3.83
CA GLU A 159 19.84 20.20 2.72
C GLU A 159 18.59 19.62 2.05
N THR A 160 17.48 19.56 2.78
CA THR A 160 16.25 18.87 2.34
C THR A 160 15.70 19.35 1.00
N PRO A 161 15.52 20.67 0.72
CA PRO A 161 14.99 21.13 -0.57
C PRO A 161 15.83 20.71 -1.77
N ILE A 162 17.16 20.83 -1.64
CA ILE A 162 18.11 20.48 -2.70
C ILE A 162 18.08 18.97 -2.96
N ALA A 163 18.10 18.17 -1.90
CA ALA A 163 18.05 16.71 -2.01
C ALA A 163 16.75 16.23 -2.66
N MET A 164 15.61 16.82 -2.34
CA MET A 164 14.32 16.51 -2.95
C MET A 164 14.28 16.86 -4.44
N GLU A 165 14.88 17.98 -4.84
CA GLU A 165 14.98 18.36 -6.24
C GLU A 165 15.88 17.40 -7.02
N GLU A 166 17.07 17.10 -6.49
CA GLU A 166 18.02 16.15 -7.09
C GLU A 166 17.42 14.76 -7.23
N LEU A 167 16.71 14.26 -6.21
CA LEU A 167 16.02 12.96 -6.24
C LEU A 167 14.97 12.91 -7.36
N CYS A 168 14.11 13.92 -7.46
CA CYS A 168 13.08 14.00 -8.50
C CYS A 168 13.71 14.09 -9.90
N ASN A 169 14.74 14.90 -10.09
CA ASN A 169 15.42 15.05 -11.37
C ASN A 169 16.08 13.74 -11.79
N SER A 170 16.81 13.08 -10.87
CA SER A 170 17.46 11.80 -11.14
C SER A 170 16.46 10.70 -11.52
N TYR A 171 15.28 10.66 -10.85
CA TYR A 171 14.19 9.75 -11.20
C TYR A 171 13.66 10.02 -12.62
N ASN A 172 13.32 11.28 -12.93
CA ASN A 172 12.76 11.63 -14.22
C ASN A 172 13.73 11.36 -15.37
N ASP A 173 15.02 11.65 -15.19
CA ASP A 173 16.05 11.42 -16.20
C ASP A 173 16.15 9.94 -16.59
N ILE A 174 16.05 9.04 -15.59
CA ILE A 174 16.17 7.60 -15.83
C ILE A 174 14.88 7.03 -16.43
N ILE A 175 13.73 7.41 -15.90
CA ILE A 175 12.43 6.93 -16.41
C ILE A 175 12.22 7.39 -17.87
N ASN A 176 12.61 8.62 -18.20
CA ASN A 176 12.49 9.14 -19.55
C ASN A 176 13.43 8.46 -20.56
N LYS A 177 14.59 7.95 -20.11
CA LYS A 177 15.48 7.15 -20.97
C LYS A 177 14.92 5.76 -21.28
N GLY A 178 14.15 5.18 -20.36
CA GLY A 178 13.52 3.86 -20.54
C GLY A 178 14.49 2.68 -20.57
N GLU A 179 15.73 2.87 -20.10
CA GLU A 179 16.78 1.85 -20.15
C GLU A 179 16.73 0.88 -18.96
N ILE A 180 16.11 1.29 -17.85
CA ILE A 180 16.04 0.52 -16.60
C ILE A 180 14.58 0.31 -16.23
N ASP A 181 14.26 -0.92 -15.83
CA ASP A 181 12.90 -1.25 -15.39
C ASP A 181 12.49 -0.40 -14.17
N PRO A 182 11.33 0.27 -14.22
CA PRO A 182 10.84 1.09 -13.12
C PRO A 182 10.76 0.36 -11.77
N LEU A 183 10.59 -0.95 -11.75
CA LEU A 183 10.55 -1.75 -10.53
C LEU A 183 11.87 -1.78 -9.75
N PHE A 184 13.01 -1.47 -10.39
CA PHE A 184 14.26 -1.19 -9.67
C PHE A 184 14.27 0.23 -9.10
N ILE A 185 13.81 1.20 -9.89
CA ILE A 185 13.97 2.63 -9.59
C ILE A 185 12.98 3.12 -8.53
N ILE A 186 11.72 2.65 -8.60
CA ILE A 186 10.66 3.09 -7.68
C ILE A 186 11.01 2.82 -6.21
N PRO A 187 11.38 1.59 -5.78
CA PRO A 187 11.71 1.34 -4.39
C PRO A 187 12.98 2.08 -3.92
N ILE A 188 13.98 2.31 -4.81
CA ILE A 188 15.13 3.15 -4.49
C ILE A 188 14.67 4.58 -4.19
N PHE A 189 13.84 5.17 -5.06
CA PHE A 189 13.26 6.50 -4.86
C PHE A 189 12.49 6.61 -3.53
N ILE A 190 11.67 5.61 -3.22
CA ILE A 190 10.86 5.61 -1.99
C ILE A 190 11.76 5.50 -0.74
N LEU A 191 12.80 4.66 -0.75
CA LEU A 191 13.76 4.59 0.35
C LEU A 191 14.50 5.91 0.54
N ASP A 192 14.96 6.53 -0.55
CA ASP A 192 15.65 7.82 -0.51
C ASP A 192 14.70 8.92 0.01
N PHE A 193 13.44 8.96 -0.44
CA PHE A 193 12.43 9.88 0.08
C PHE A 193 12.23 9.72 1.60
N VAL A 194 12.06 8.49 2.07
CA VAL A 194 11.89 8.22 3.51
C VAL A 194 13.16 8.58 4.30
N SER A 195 14.34 8.39 3.72
CA SER A 195 15.63 8.72 4.35
C SER A 195 15.92 10.23 4.38
N ILE A 196 15.51 10.98 3.34
CA ILE A 196 15.51 12.46 3.38
C ILE A 196 14.57 12.96 4.48
N HIS A 197 13.42 12.31 4.65
CA HIS A 197 12.37 12.65 5.62
C HIS A 197 11.97 14.12 5.53
N PRO A 198 11.43 14.55 4.39
CA PRO A 198 11.39 15.98 4.03
C PRO A 198 10.41 16.81 4.85
N PHE A 199 9.48 16.24 5.56
CA PHE A 199 8.39 16.94 6.26
C PHE A 199 8.52 16.80 7.78
N ASN A 200 7.92 17.74 8.51
CA ASN A 200 7.81 17.63 9.97
C ASN A 200 6.91 16.47 10.39
N ASP A 201 5.89 16.14 9.59
CA ASP A 201 4.98 14.99 9.78
C ASP A 201 4.44 14.51 8.43
N GLY A 202 3.88 13.30 8.35
CA GLY A 202 3.25 12.74 7.15
C GLY A 202 4.21 12.07 6.16
N ASN A 203 5.48 11.92 6.48
CA ASN A 203 6.47 11.30 5.57
C ASN A 203 6.09 9.87 5.19
N GLY A 204 5.66 9.06 6.14
CA GLY A 204 5.24 7.68 5.89
C GLY A 204 4.00 7.61 4.99
N ARG A 205 2.98 8.42 5.23
CA ARG A 205 1.77 8.49 4.39
C ARG A 205 2.10 8.97 2.98
N MET A 206 2.93 10.01 2.87
CA MET A 206 3.40 10.51 1.57
C MET A 206 4.22 9.47 0.82
N SER A 207 5.11 8.72 1.47
CA SER A 207 5.88 7.66 0.80
C SER A 207 4.97 6.58 0.20
N ARG A 208 3.88 6.18 0.90
CA ARG A 208 2.91 5.20 0.38
C ARG A 208 2.07 5.77 -0.75
N LEU A 209 1.64 7.03 -0.67
CA LEU A 209 0.96 7.72 -1.78
C LEU A 209 1.87 7.88 -3.02
N LEU A 210 3.13 8.24 -2.82
CA LEU A 210 4.13 8.31 -3.90
C LEU A 210 4.40 6.92 -4.50
N THR A 211 4.42 5.86 -3.67
CA THR A 211 4.50 4.48 -4.16
C THR A 211 3.43 4.20 -5.21
N LEU A 212 2.16 4.50 -4.89
CA LEU A 212 1.05 4.30 -5.83
C LEU A 212 1.20 5.17 -7.08
N LEU A 213 1.54 6.43 -6.92
CA LEU A 213 1.72 7.36 -8.03
C LEU A 213 2.80 6.87 -9.02
N LEU A 214 3.98 6.50 -8.51
CA LEU A 214 5.10 6.05 -9.33
C LEU A 214 4.78 4.72 -10.03
N LEU A 215 4.14 3.78 -9.34
CA LEU A 215 3.67 2.52 -9.92
C LEU A 215 2.67 2.76 -11.05
N TYR A 216 1.67 3.63 -10.84
CA TYR A 216 0.63 3.89 -11.85
C TYR A 216 1.21 4.56 -13.09
N LYS A 217 2.08 5.55 -12.93
CA LYS A 217 2.80 6.20 -14.04
C LYS A 217 3.65 5.22 -14.86
N SER A 218 4.09 4.13 -14.23
CA SER A 218 4.84 3.05 -14.88
C SER A 218 3.94 1.89 -15.36
N GLY A 219 2.61 2.07 -15.29
CA GLY A 219 1.62 1.11 -15.78
C GLY A 219 1.36 -0.07 -14.84
N TYR A 220 1.79 -0.02 -13.56
CA TYR A 220 1.50 -1.03 -12.56
C TYR A 220 0.26 -0.63 -11.75
N LEU A 221 -0.94 -0.97 -12.23
CA LEU A 221 -2.21 -0.47 -11.71
C LEU A 221 -2.82 -1.31 -10.58
N VAL A 222 -2.13 -2.33 -10.10
CA VAL A 222 -2.68 -3.26 -9.10
C VAL A 222 -3.16 -2.56 -7.82
N GLY A 223 -2.46 -1.52 -7.38
CA GLY A 223 -2.81 -0.73 -6.20
C GLY A 223 -4.17 0.00 -6.29
N LYS A 224 -4.75 0.13 -7.50
CA LYS A 224 -6.13 0.64 -7.66
C LYS A 224 -7.17 -0.35 -7.15
N TYR A 225 -6.90 -1.65 -7.26
CA TYR A 225 -7.86 -2.73 -7.03
C TYR A 225 -7.56 -3.55 -5.78
N ILE A 226 -6.31 -3.54 -5.32
CA ILE A 226 -5.84 -4.22 -4.12
C ILE A 226 -5.00 -3.24 -3.30
N SER A 227 -5.31 -3.10 -2.02
CA SER A 227 -4.54 -2.20 -1.14
C SER A 227 -3.14 -2.73 -0.87
N ILE A 228 -2.14 -2.03 -1.37
CA ILE A 228 -0.73 -2.27 -1.05
C ILE A 228 -0.46 -1.92 0.42
N GLU A 229 -1.09 -0.86 0.92
CA GLU A 229 -0.95 -0.39 2.31
C GLU A 229 -1.48 -1.40 3.33
N LYS A 230 -2.47 -2.20 2.96
CA LYS A 230 -2.96 -3.29 3.81
C LYS A 230 -1.90 -4.36 4.00
N PHE A 231 -1.20 -4.77 2.95
CA PHE A 231 -0.08 -5.72 3.07
C PHE A 231 1.05 -5.15 3.92
N ILE A 232 1.37 -3.86 3.77
CA ILE A 232 2.38 -3.18 4.61
C ILE A 232 1.92 -3.16 6.08
N GLU A 233 0.64 -2.87 6.37
CA GLU A 233 0.10 -2.91 7.73
C GLU A 233 0.23 -4.32 8.34
N GLU A 234 -0.14 -5.35 7.59
CA GLU A 234 -0.08 -6.76 8.02
C GLU A 234 1.36 -7.26 8.26
N THR A 235 2.34 -6.64 7.60
CA THR A 235 3.78 -6.98 7.71
C THR A 235 4.60 -5.80 8.24
N LYS A 236 4.01 -5.00 9.13
CA LYS A 236 4.57 -3.73 9.60
C LYS A 236 5.99 -3.86 10.17
N GLU A 237 6.24 -4.90 10.93
CA GLU A 237 7.57 -5.16 11.52
C GLU A 237 8.63 -5.41 10.43
N THR A 238 8.31 -6.27 9.45
CA THR A 238 9.21 -6.56 8.31
C THR A 238 9.45 -5.32 7.45
N TYR A 239 8.42 -4.48 7.28
CA TYR A 239 8.55 -3.20 6.58
C TYR A 239 9.59 -2.29 7.24
N TYR A 240 9.47 -2.07 8.55
CA TYR A 240 10.41 -1.21 9.27
C TYR A 240 11.82 -1.81 9.38
N ASP A 241 11.93 -3.13 9.56
CA ASP A 241 13.22 -3.84 9.54
C ASP A 241 13.93 -3.69 8.17
N SER A 242 13.18 -3.82 7.07
CA SER A 242 13.73 -3.63 5.73
C SER A 242 14.21 -2.19 5.46
N LEU A 243 13.46 -1.19 5.95
CA LEU A 243 13.86 0.22 5.89
C LEU A 243 15.12 0.48 6.71
N GLU A 244 15.17 -0.02 7.95
CA GLU A 244 16.32 0.14 8.83
C GLU A 244 17.58 -0.44 8.21
N LYS A 245 17.55 -1.71 7.81
CA LYS A 245 18.69 -2.39 7.18
C LYS A 245 19.17 -1.67 5.92
N SER A 246 18.23 -1.16 5.13
CA SER A 246 18.56 -0.47 3.89
C SER A 246 19.03 0.99 4.08
N SER A 247 18.78 1.61 5.22
CA SER A 247 19.23 2.98 5.52
C SER A 247 20.56 3.07 6.26
N ILE A 248 21.15 1.97 6.68
CA ILE A 248 22.48 1.95 7.33
C ILE A 248 23.52 2.58 6.39
N ASN A 249 24.26 3.58 6.87
CA ASN A 249 25.25 4.33 6.11
C ASN A 249 24.71 5.09 4.88
N TRP A 250 23.41 5.38 4.84
CA TRP A 250 22.75 6.07 3.74
C TRP A 250 23.38 7.45 3.46
N LEU A 251 23.67 8.24 4.48
CA LEU A 251 24.32 9.56 4.35
C LEU A 251 25.69 9.49 3.66
N ASN A 252 26.39 8.38 3.78
CA ASN A 252 27.73 8.15 3.22
C ASN A 252 27.71 7.49 1.83
N ASN A 253 26.56 7.30 1.19
CA ASN A 253 26.38 6.56 -0.06
C ASN A 253 26.94 5.12 0.02
N LYS A 254 26.77 4.45 1.17
CA LYS A 254 27.24 3.08 1.45
C LYS A 254 26.12 2.18 1.98
N ASN A 255 24.90 2.57 1.79
CA ASN A 255 23.73 1.80 2.16
C ASN A 255 23.49 0.65 1.17
N ASN A 256 22.69 -0.34 1.58
CA ASN A 256 22.28 -1.46 0.74
C ASN A 256 20.77 -1.43 0.53
N TYR A 257 20.32 -1.12 -0.69
CA TYR A 257 18.92 -1.05 -1.03
C TYR A 257 18.21 -2.42 -1.09
N SER A 258 18.95 -3.53 -1.21
CA SER A 258 18.37 -4.85 -1.54
C SER A 258 17.27 -5.29 -0.55
N TYR A 259 17.45 -5.05 0.75
CA TYR A 259 16.47 -5.48 1.76
C TYR A 259 15.09 -4.83 1.54
N PHE A 260 15.08 -3.51 1.30
CA PHE A 260 13.84 -2.79 1.05
C PHE A 260 13.27 -3.10 -0.33
N VAL A 261 14.10 -3.22 -1.36
CA VAL A 261 13.69 -3.56 -2.73
C VAL A 261 13.05 -4.94 -2.78
N GLU A 262 13.65 -5.95 -2.17
CA GLU A 262 13.08 -7.29 -2.10
C GLU A 262 11.74 -7.31 -1.35
N TYR A 263 11.65 -6.65 -0.21
CA TYR A 263 10.40 -6.50 0.52
C TYR A 263 9.33 -5.83 -0.34
N TYR A 264 9.66 -4.69 -0.95
CA TYR A 264 8.75 -3.89 -1.75
C TYR A 264 8.20 -4.66 -2.95
N LEU A 265 9.05 -5.34 -3.70
CA LEU A 265 8.67 -6.19 -4.82
C LEU A 265 7.82 -7.39 -4.36
N GLY A 266 8.13 -7.98 -3.21
CA GLY A 266 7.34 -9.04 -2.59
C GLY A 266 5.91 -8.59 -2.29
N ILE A 267 5.72 -7.38 -1.76
CA ILE A 267 4.39 -6.79 -1.51
C ILE A 267 3.63 -6.54 -2.82
N ILE A 268 4.28 -5.99 -3.84
CA ILE A 268 3.66 -5.78 -5.16
C ILE A 268 3.23 -7.11 -5.78
N LEU A 269 4.09 -8.12 -5.74
CA LEU A 269 3.76 -9.45 -6.25
C LEU A 269 2.59 -10.07 -5.50
N SER A 270 2.53 -9.91 -4.16
CA SER A 270 1.42 -10.38 -3.33
C SER A 270 0.10 -9.70 -3.72
N ALA A 271 0.13 -8.39 -3.97
CA ALA A 271 -1.03 -7.64 -4.45
C ALA A 271 -1.50 -8.14 -5.83
N TYR A 272 -0.60 -8.43 -6.76
CA TYR A 272 -0.93 -9.01 -8.06
C TYR A 272 -1.53 -10.42 -7.95
N LYS A 273 -0.96 -11.27 -7.10
CA LYS A 273 -1.50 -12.62 -6.84
C LYS A 273 -2.91 -12.55 -6.27
N GLU A 274 -3.14 -11.66 -5.30
CA GLU A 274 -4.46 -11.45 -4.71
C GLU A 274 -5.46 -10.91 -5.74
N PHE A 275 -5.05 -9.94 -6.58
CA PHE A 275 -5.88 -9.43 -7.68
C PHE A 275 -6.30 -10.55 -8.62
N SER A 276 -5.35 -11.35 -9.11
CA SER A 276 -5.61 -12.46 -10.01
C SER A 276 -6.58 -13.47 -9.38
N SER A 277 -6.33 -13.85 -8.11
CA SER A 277 -7.20 -14.74 -7.37
C SER A 277 -8.63 -14.23 -7.23
N ARG A 278 -8.81 -12.92 -6.93
CA ARG A 278 -10.16 -12.32 -6.82
C ARG A 278 -10.87 -12.27 -8.16
N VAL A 279 -10.17 -11.90 -9.23
CA VAL A 279 -10.77 -11.84 -10.57
C VAL A 279 -11.13 -13.23 -11.07
N ASP A 280 -10.22 -14.21 -11.00
CA ASP A 280 -10.48 -15.59 -11.39
C ASP A 280 -11.68 -16.18 -10.65
N TYR A 281 -11.80 -15.87 -9.38
CA TYR A 281 -12.90 -16.27 -8.52
C TYR A 281 -14.25 -15.70 -8.98
N ILE A 282 -14.29 -14.42 -9.35
CA ILE A 282 -15.50 -13.73 -9.81
C ILE A 282 -15.83 -14.12 -11.27
N THR A 283 -14.81 -14.44 -12.09
CA THR A 283 -15.01 -14.78 -13.51
C THR A 283 -15.53 -16.20 -13.75
N ASN A 284 -15.36 -17.09 -12.80
CA ASN A 284 -15.97 -18.43 -12.86
C ASN A 284 -17.51 -18.34 -12.65
N LYS A 285 -18.16 -17.59 -13.51
CA LYS A 285 -19.59 -17.19 -13.51
C LYS A 285 -20.62 -18.34 -13.51
N LYS A 286 -20.19 -19.60 -13.57
CA LYS A 286 -21.09 -20.76 -13.41
C LYS A 286 -21.23 -21.21 -11.97
N MET A 287 -20.41 -20.68 -11.05
CA MET A 287 -20.48 -21.03 -9.64
C MET A 287 -21.54 -20.15 -8.93
N THR A 288 -22.46 -20.79 -8.23
CA THR A 288 -23.37 -20.10 -7.33
C THR A 288 -22.59 -19.49 -6.15
N ALA A 289 -23.23 -18.59 -5.36
CA ALA A 289 -22.62 -18.02 -4.17
C ALA A 289 -22.11 -19.12 -3.20
N ILE A 290 -22.87 -20.20 -3.05
CA ILE A 290 -22.50 -21.32 -2.19
C ILE A 290 -21.30 -22.10 -2.76
N ASP A 291 -21.23 -22.32 -4.09
CA ASP A 291 -20.10 -23.01 -4.71
C ASP A 291 -18.81 -22.23 -4.52
N ARG A 292 -18.91 -20.90 -4.61
CA ARG A 292 -17.79 -20.00 -4.40
C ARG A 292 -17.26 -20.05 -2.96
N ILE A 293 -18.17 -20.09 -1.98
CA ILE A 293 -17.82 -20.22 -0.57
C ILE A 293 -17.21 -21.61 -0.30
N CYS A 294 -17.77 -22.67 -0.88
CA CYS A 294 -17.17 -24.00 -0.85
C CYS A 294 -15.73 -24.02 -1.35
N PHE A 295 -15.50 -23.40 -2.51
CA PHE A 295 -14.16 -23.35 -3.10
C PHE A 295 -13.15 -22.66 -2.16
N LEU A 296 -13.54 -21.57 -1.46
CA LEU A 296 -12.66 -20.94 -0.47
C LEU A 296 -12.33 -21.88 0.69
N PHE A 297 -13.30 -22.63 1.18
CA PHE A 297 -13.08 -23.61 2.23
C PHE A 297 -12.14 -24.73 1.80
N THR A 298 -12.29 -25.26 0.58
CA THR A 298 -11.43 -26.35 0.07
C THR A 298 -9.99 -25.90 -0.21
N LYS A 299 -9.74 -24.61 -0.41
CA LYS A 299 -8.41 -24.05 -0.62
C LYS A 299 -7.74 -23.53 0.67
N SER A 300 -8.48 -23.41 1.76
CA SER A 300 -7.95 -22.91 3.03
C SER A 300 -7.54 -24.05 3.95
N VAL A 301 -6.29 -24.01 4.39
CA VAL A 301 -5.78 -24.92 5.44
C VAL A 301 -6.25 -24.47 6.83
N SER A 302 -6.49 -23.16 7.00
CA SER A 302 -6.91 -22.54 8.25
C SER A 302 -8.43 -22.37 8.33
N PRO A 303 -9.01 -22.30 9.54
CA PRO A 303 -10.41 -21.95 9.72
C PRO A 303 -10.76 -20.60 9.09
N ILE A 304 -11.98 -20.48 8.59
CA ILE A 304 -12.48 -19.28 7.92
C ILE A 304 -13.62 -18.69 8.75
N ASN A 305 -13.62 -17.36 8.94
CA ASN A 305 -14.70 -16.61 9.54
C ASN A 305 -15.55 -15.85 8.50
N LYS A 306 -16.69 -15.32 8.92
CA LYS A 306 -17.59 -14.55 8.05
C LYS A 306 -16.91 -13.31 7.47
N SER A 307 -16.08 -12.63 8.24
CA SER A 307 -15.36 -11.44 7.78
C SER A 307 -14.41 -11.74 6.64
N TYR A 308 -13.71 -12.87 6.70
CA TYR A 308 -12.86 -13.35 5.61
C TYR A 308 -13.67 -13.60 4.33
N LEU A 309 -14.84 -14.26 4.44
CA LEU A 309 -15.71 -14.50 3.28
C LEU A 309 -16.25 -13.20 2.68
N MET A 310 -16.61 -12.23 3.50
CA MET A 310 -17.02 -10.89 3.04
C MET A 310 -15.88 -10.16 2.33
N GLU A 311 -14.66 -10.32 2.80
CA GLU A 311 -13.47 -9.74 2.16
C GLU A 311 -13.18 -10.39 0.81
N LYS A 312 -13.26 -11.73 0.74
CA LYS A 312 -12.96 -12.51 -0.48
C LYS A 312 -14.09 -12.52 -1.50
N CYS A 313 -15.33 -12.25 -1.08
CA CYS A 313 -16.52 -12.22 -1.93
C CYS A 313 -17.29 -10.90 -1.75
N PRO A 314 -16.70 -9.76 -2.12
CA PRO A 314 -17.30 -8.45 -1.86
C PRO A 314 -18.60 -8.19 -2.63
N ASP A 315 -18.84 -8.93 -3.69
CA ASP A 315 -20.04 -8.91 -4.51
C ASP A 315 -21.19 -9.77 -3.96
N ILE A 316 -20.94 -10.59 -2.93
CA ILE A 316 -21.97 -11.38 -2.24
C ILE A 316 -22.44 -10.62 -0.99
N SER A 317 -23.74 -10.41 -0.88
CA SER A 317 -24.28 -9.75 0.32
C SER A 317 -24.03 -10.58 1.58
N GLU A 318 -23.88 -9.92 2.72
CA GLU A 318 -23.69 -10.55 4.03
C GLU A 318 -24.77 -11.61 4.31
N THR A 319 -26.05 -11.27 4.01
CA THR A 319 -27.18 -12.19 4.16
C THR A 319 -27.04 -13.45 3.30
N THR A 320 -26.50 -13.32 2.08
CA THR A 320 -26.25 -14.48 1.20
C THR A 320 -25.12 -15.34 1.72
N ILE A 321 -24.04 -14.72 2.26
CA ILE A 321 -22.95 -15.46 2.92
C ILE A 321 -23.48 -16.25 4.12
N GLU A 322 -24.31 -15.64 4.98
CA GLU A 322 -24.91 -16.30 6.14
C GLU A 322 -25.80 -17.48 5.73
N ARG A 323 -26.65 -17.30 4.71
CA ARG A 323 -27.46 -18.39 4.15
C ARG A 323 -26.58 -19.52 3.64
N SER A 324 -25.53 -19.22 2.89
CA SER A 324 -24.60 -20.22 2.36
C SER A 324 -23.87 -20.98 3.46
N LEU A 325 -23.40 -20.28 4.52
CA LEU A 325 -22.79 -20.92 5.69
C LEU A 325 -23.77 -21.86 6.40
N ASN A 326 -25.02 -21.44 6.57
CA ASN A 326 -26.06 -22.28 7.19
C ASN A 326 -26.35 -23.52 6.32
N THR A 327 -26.43 -23.38 5.00
CA THR A 327 -26.61 -24.52 4.09
C THR A 327 -25.44 -25.50 4.22
N LEU A 328 -24.18 -25.01 4.19
CA LEU A 328 -23.00 -25.83 4.32
C LEU A 328 -22.87 -26.53 5.69
N LEU A 329 -23.36 -25.91 6.76
CA LEU A 329 -23.46 -26.51 8.08
C LEU A 329 -24.51 -27.64 8.08
N ASN A 330 -25.69 -27.40 7.50
CA ASN A 330 -26.76 -28.41 7.39
C ASN A 330 -26.33 -29.59 6.51
N ASP A 331 -25.59 -29.31 5.44
CA ASP A 331 -25.01 -30.34 4.55
C ASP A 331 -23.79 -31.05 5.16
N HIS A 332 -23.41 -30.72 6.40
CA HIS A 332 -22.23 -31.27 7.08
C HIS A 332 -20.90 -31.08 6.35
N LYS A 333 -20.80 -30.11 5.44
CA LYS A 333 -19.57 -29.80 4.71
C LYS A 333 -18.58 -28.93 5.50
N ILE A 334 -19.10 -28.16 6.45
CA ILE A 334 -18.29 -27.36 7.38
C ILE A 334 -18.75 -27.59 8.82
N LYS A 335 -17.86 -27.34 9.77
CA LYS A 335 -18.18 -27.32 11.21
C LYS A 335 -17.74 -26.01 11.86
N LYS A 336 -18.50 -25.57 12.86
CA LYS A 336 -18.09 -24.47 13.74
C LYS A 336 -16.97 -24.94 14.68
N ILE A 337 -15.88 -24.18 14.77
CA ILE A 337 -14.76 -24.45 15.67
C ILE A 337 -14.84 -23.57 16.91
N SER A 338 -15.30 -22.31 16.74
CA SER A 338 -15.47 -21.34 17.81
C SER A 338 -16.87 -20.76 17.78
N GLY A 339 -17.30 -20.15 18.88
CA GLY A 339 -18.62 -19.49 19.01
C GLY A 339 -18.50 -18.00 19.31
N GLY A 340 -19.63 -17.27 19.22
CA GLY A 340 -19.72 -15.84 19.51
C GLY A 340 -19.39 -14.95 18.32
N ARG A 341 -18.93 -13.71 18.61
CA ARG A 341 -18.72 -12.66 17.60
C ARG A 341 -17.68 -13.01 16.52
N PHE A 342 -16.78 -13.94 16.79
CA PHE A 342 -15.70 -14.38 15.92
C PHE A 342 -15.82 -15.87 15.56
N THR A 343 -17.06 -16.33 15.26
CA THR A 343 -17.28 -17.73 14.85
C THR A 343 -16.43 -18.10 13.65
N GLU A 344 -15.65 -19.17 13.79
CA GLU A 344 -14.82 -19.75 12.74
C GLU A 344 -15.40 -21.09 12.30
N TYR A 345 -15.22 -21.37 11.03
CA TYR A 345 -15.69 -22.58 10.37
C TYR A 345 -14.54 -23.32 9.72
N LYS A 346 -14.56 -24.63 9.75
CA LYS A 346 -13.57 -25.48 9.08
C LYS A 346 -14.28 -26.46 8.15
N TRP A 347 -13.67 -26.68 6.99
CA TRP A 347 -14.12 -27.69 6.05
C TRP A 347 -14.03 -29.09 6.67
N ILE A 348 -15.03 -29.92 6.43
CA ILE A 348 -15.08 -31.34 6.81
C ILE A 348 -15.03 -32.09 5.49
N GLU A 349 -13.99 -32.88 5.25
CA GLU A 349 -13.94 -33.81 4.12
C GLU A 349 -14.87 -34.98 4.34
#